data_38b8f4e4b3c48bb60103a0d4fb0e5019
#
_entry.id   38b8f4e4b3c48bb60103a0d4fb0e5019
#
_cell.length_a   1.000
_cell.length_b   1.000
_cell.length_c   1.000
_cell.angle_alpha   90.00
_cell.angle_beta   90.00
_cell.angle_gamma   90.00
#
_symmetry.space_group_name_H-M   'P 1'
#
loop_
_entity.id
_entity.type
_entity.pdbx_description
1 polymer ?
#
loop_
_entity_poly.entity_id
_entity_poly.type
_entity_poly.pdbx_seq_one_letter_code
_entity_poly.pdbx_strand_id
1 'polypeptide(L)'
;MQQDRSMTNRNFRQIINLLDLRWQRRVPVIHQTETAECGLACLAMICGHFGKNIDLIYLRRKFNLSARGATLAGINGIAEQLGMATRALSLELDELRVLKTPCILHWDFSHFVVLVSVKRNRYVLHDPARGIRYISREEMSRYFTGVALEVWPGSEFQSETLQTRISLRSLINSIYGIKRTLAKIFCLSVVIEAINLLMPVGTQLVMDHAIPAGDRGLLTLISAALMFFILLKAATSTLRAWSSLVMSTLINVQWQSGLFDHLLRLPLAFFERRKLGDIQSRFDSLDTLRATFTTSVIGFIMDSIMVVGVCVMMLLYGGYLTWIVLCFTTIYIFIRLVTYGNYR
;
A
#
# COMPACT_ATOMS: atom_id res chain seq x y z
N MET A 1 24.20 -27.38 24.05
CA MET A 1 22.78 -27.82 23.82
C MET A 1 21.97 -26.91 22.92
N GLN A 2 22.37 -25.66 22.65
CA GLN A 2 21.68 -24.72 21.71
C GLN A 2 22.15 -24.83 20.25
N GLN A 3 23.36 -25.32 20.01
CA GLN A 3 23.93 -25.45 18.65
C GLN A 3 23.34 -26.64 17.86
N ASP A 4 22.89 -27.69 18.53
CA ASP A 4 22.34 -28.90 17.90
C ASP A 4 20.90 -28.71 17.36
N ARG A 5 20.11 -27.84 17.99
CA ARG A 5 18.77 -27.49 17.52
C ARG A 5 18.77 -26.63 16.23
N SER A 6 19.85 -25.88 15.98
CA SER A 6 19.95 -25.04 14.78
C SER A 6 20.30 -25.87 13.53
N MET A 7 21.09 -26.92 13.68
CA MET A 7 21.46 -27.83 12.58
C MET A 7 20.29 -28.75 12.17
N THR A 8 19.51 -29.25 13.12
CA THR A 8 18.36 -30.10 12.84
C THR A 8 17.27 -29.33 12.10
N ASN A 9 17.06 -28.05 12.43
CA ASN A 9 16.07 -27.20 11.78
C ASN A 9 16.50 -26.78 10.35
N ARG A 10 17.80 -26.67 10.06
CA ARG A 10 18.35 -26.45 8.70
C ARG A 10 18.11 -27.66 7.80
N ASN A 11 18.46 -28.85 8.28
CA ASN A 11 18.31 -30.09 7.51
C ASN A 11 16.84 -30.41 7.23
N PHE A 12 15.94 -30.18 8.20
CA PHE A 12 14.50 -30.40 8.00
C PHE A 12 13.89 -29.45 6.96
N ARG A 13 14.31 -28.19 6.92
CA ARG A 13 13.90 -27.23 5.88
C ARG A 13 14.46 -27.57 4.50
N GLN A 14 15.66 -28.12 4.41
CA GLN A 14 16.24 -28.60 3.16
C GLN A 14 15.48 -29.82 2.62
N ILE A 15 15.10 -30.76 3.47
CA ILE A 15 14.32 -31.94 3.10
C ILE A 15 12.91 -31.55 2.62
N ILE A 16 12.24 -30.61 3.29
CA ILE A 16 10.92 -30.09 2.86
C ILE A 16 11.02 -29.36 1.51
N ASN A 17 12.14 -28.68 1.23
CA ASN A 17 12.37 -28.03 -0.04
C ASN A 17 12.64 -29.04 -1.19
N LEU A 18 13.17 -30.22 -0.87
CA LEU A 18 13.41 -31.30 -1.84
C LEU A 18 12.13 -32.11 -2.13
N LEU A 19 11.14 -32.12 -1.24
CA LEU A 19 9.90 -32.86 -1.41
C LEU A 19 8.83 -32.16 -2.25
N ASP A 20 9.13 -30.96 -2.77
CA ASP A 20 8.30 -30.13 -3.69
C ASP A 20 6.79 -30.09 -3.37
N LEU A 21 6.44 -30.22 -2.10
CA LEU A 21 5.07 -30.14 -1.55
C LEU A 21 4.54 -28.69 -1.49
N ARG A 22 5.18 -27.78 -2.21
CA ARG A 22 4.72 -26.39 -2.32
C ARG A 22 3.59 -26.32 -3.33
N TRP A 23 2.41 -25.97 -2.90
CA TRP A 23 1.38 -25.39 -3.75
C TRP A 23 2.03 -24.36 -4.66
N GLN A 24 1.86 -24.53 -5.99
CA GLN A 24 2.48 -23.69 -7.01
C GLN A 24 2.24 -22.22 -6.67
N ARG A 25 3.27 -21.55 -6.17
CA ARG A 25 3.19 -20.11 -5.92
C ARG A 25 3.00 -19.42 -7.26
N ARG A 26 1.99 -18.57 -7.34
CA ARG A 26 1.76 -17.76 -8.54
C ARG A 26 2.99 -16.87 -8.76
N VAL A 27 3.40 -16.71 -10.02
CA VAL A 27 4.45 -15.75 -10.38
C VAL A 27 3.89 -14.35 -10.15
N PRO A 28 4.47 -13.52 -9.28
CA PRO A 28 3.99 -12.14 -9.08
C PRO A 28 4.20 -11.33 -10.36
N VAL A 29 3.35 -10.33 -10.59
CA VAL A 29 3.57 -9.34 -11.65
C VAL A 29 4.27 -8.15 -11.04
N ILE A 30 5.46 -7.82 -11.56
CA ILE A 30 6.24 -6.66 -11.12
C ILE A 30 6.44 -5.76 -12.33
N HIS A 31 5.91 -4.54 -12.25
CA HIS A 31 6.04 -3.56 -13.31
C HIS A 31 7.40 -2.85 -13.23
N GLN A 32 8.04 -2.68 -14.40
CA GLN A 32 9.23 -1.83 -14.51
C GLN A 32 8.87 -0.37 -14.29
N THR A 33 9.74 0.38 -13.65
CA THR A 33 9.60 1.84 -13.48
C THR A 33 10.49 2.62 -14.44
N GLU A 34 11.54 2.00 -14.94
CA GLU A 34 12.45 2.55 -15.95
C GLU A 34 12.48 1.63 -17.18
N THR A 35 12.69 2.20 -18.35
CA THR A 35 12.74 1.43 -19.61
C THR A 35 13.86 0.37 -19.62
N ALA A 36 14.94 0.63 -18.89
CA ALA A 36 16.10 -0.26 -18.82
C ALA A 36 15.97 -1.40 -17.78
N GLU A 37 14.86 -1.50 -17.06
CA GLU A 37 14.69 -2.42 -15.91
C GLU A 37 13.95 -3.72 -16.22
N CYS A 38 13.56 -3.95 -17.47
CA CYS A 38 12.77 -5.15 -17.82
C CYS A 38 13.43 -6.45 -17.34
N GLY A 39 14.74 -6.60 -17.50
CA GLY A 39 15.49 -7.78 -17.03
C GLY A 39 15.49 -7.95 -15.51
N LEU A 40 15.66 -6.86 -14.74
CA LEU A 40 15.57 -6.90 -13.27
C LEU A 40 14.15 -7.24 -12.78
N ALA A 41 13.14 -6.69 -13.43
CA ALA A 41 11.75 -6.98 -13.10
C ALA A 41 11.43 -8.46 -13.35
N CYS A 42 11.88 -9.03 -14.50
CA CYS A 42 11.74 -10.45 -14.78
C CYS A 42 12.43 -11.31 -13.72
N LEU A 43 13.64 -10.96 -13.31
CA LEU A 43 14.37 -11.69 -12.29
C LEU A 43 13.68 -11.59 -10.92
N ALA A 44 13.18 -10.41 -10.55
CA ALA A 44 12.41 -10.22 -9.32
C ALA A 44 11.10 -11.05 -9.30
N MET A 45 10.39 -11.16 -10.43
CA MET A 45 9.22 -12.01 -10.58
C MET A 45 9.55 -13.49 -10.33
N ILE A 46 10.65 -13.99 -10.91
CA ILE A 46 11.09 -15.38 -10.75
C ILE A 46 11.57 -15.63 -9.32
N CYS A 47 12.38 -14.74 -8.74
CA CYS A 47 12.77 -14.84 -7.33
C CYS A 47 11.56 -14.86 -6.40
N GLY A 48 10.54 -14.04 -6.67
CA GLY A 48 9.28 -14.02 -5.93
C GLY A 48 8.50 -15.33 -6.02
N HIS A 49 8.48 -15.97 -7.19
CA HIS A 49 7.90 -17.30 -7.39
C HIS A 49 8.56 -18.34 -6.48
N PHE A 50 9.86 -18.31 -6.32
CA PHE A 50 10.60 -19.22 -5.44
C PHE A 50 10.63 -18.77 -3.97
N GLY A 51 9.99 -17.65 -3.63
CA GLY A 51 9.82 -17.20 -2.24
C GLY A 51 10.86 -16.20 -1.76
N LYS A 52 11.69 -15.65 -2.64
CA LYS A 52 12.59 -14.53 -2.36
C LYS A 52 11.95 -13.25 -2.90
N ASN A 53 11.21 -12.54 -2.06
CA ASN A 53 10.54 -11.30 -2.45
C ASN A 53 11.55 -10.14 -2.44
N ILE A 54 11.92 -9.68 -3.64
CA ILE A 54 12.91 -8.63 -3.82
C ILE A 54 12.23 -7.42 -4.46
N ASP A 55 12.44 -6.25 -3.87
CA ASP A 55 11.98 -4.99 -4.44
C ASP A 55 12.93 -4.52 -5.56
N LEU A 56 12.38 -3.95 -6.65
CA LEU A 56 13.17 -3.34 -7.73
C LEU A 56 14.09 -2.23 -7.22
N ILE A 57 13.68 -1.48 -6.18
CA ILE A 57 14.52 -0.45 -5.57
C ILE A 57 15.78 -1.07 -4.96
N TYR A 58 15.67 -2.23 -4.33
CA TYR A 58 16.83 -2.96 -3.78
C TYR A 58 17.76 -3.42 -4.90
N LEU A 59 17.20 -4.05 -5.96
CA LEU A 59 17.99 -4.52 -7.10
C LEU A 59 18.72 -3.37 -7.79
N ARG A 60 18.06 -2.25 -7.99
CA ARG A 60 18.63 -1.04 -8.59
C ARG A 60 19.81 -0.48 -7.78
N ARG A 61 19.69 -0.47 -6.45
CA ARG A 61 20.76 0.02 -5.56
C ARG A 61 21.96 -0.92 -5.51
N LYS A 62 21.71 -2.22 -5.56
CA LYS A 62 22.76 -3.24 -5.46
C LYS A 62 23.47 -3.44 -6.79
N PHE A 63 22.72 -3.40 -7.90
CA PHE A 63 23.23 -3.67 -9.24
C PHE A 63 23.10 -2.42 -10.12
N ASN A 64 24.22 -1.75 -10.39
CA ASN A 64 24.26 -0.59 -11.27
C ASN A 64 24.08 -1.04 -12.73
N LEU A 65 22.84 -1.02 -13.24
CA LEU A 65 22.59 -1.27 -14.66
C LEU A 65 22.98 -0.06 -15.51
N SER A 66 23.43 -0.32 -16.73
CA SER A 66 23.65 0.72 -17.71
C SER A 66 22.32 1.35 -18.16
N ALA A 67 22.35 2.58 -18.65
CA ALA A 67 21.17 3.27 -19.21
C ALA A 67 20.56 2.51 -20.40
N ARG A 68 21.34 1.64 -21.06
CA ARG A 68 20.91 0.81 -22.20
C ARG A 68 20.17 -0.47 -21.80
N GLY A 69 20.01 -0.73 -20.50
CA GLY A 69 19.37 -1.93 -19.97
C GLY A 69 20.36 -3.05 -19.60
N ALA A 70 19.83 -4.17 -19.17
CA ALA A 70 20.59 -5.37 -18.85
C ALA A 70 20.79 -6.22 -20.12
N THR A 71 21.99 -6.74 -20.32
CA THR A 71 22.23 -7.81 -21.27
C THR A 71 21.85 -9.15 -20.65
N LEU A 72 21.64 -10.19 -21.45
CA LEU A 72 21.37 -11.53 -20.93
C LEU A 72 22.49 -12.03 -20.00
N ALA A 73 23.74 -11.77 -20.34
CA ALA A 73 24.91 -12.07 -19.50
C ALA A 73 24.86 -11.29 -18.17
N GLY A 74 24.44 -10.02 -18.21
CA GLY A 74 24.24 -9.22 -17.01
C GLY A 74 23.14 -9.78 -16.10
N ILE A 75 21.99 -10.20 -16.67
CA ILE A 75 20.90 -10.84 -15.91
C ILE A 75 21.39 -12.16 -15.29
N ASN A 76 22.18 -12.94 -16.02
CA ASN A 76 22.79 -14.18 -15.54
C ASN A 76 23.66 -13.91 -14.29
N GLY A 77 24.61 -12.97 -14.39
CA GLY A 77 25.49 -12.64 -13.27
C GLY A 77 24.76 -12.08 -12.05
N ILE A 78 23.67 -11.35 -12.25
CA ILE A 78 22.82 -10.87 -11.16
C ILE A 78 22.06 -12.04 -10.51
N ALA A 79 21.53 -12.97 -11.31
CA ALA A 79 20.85 -14.15 -10.83
C ALA A 79 21.76 -15.02 -9.94
N GLU A 80 22.98 -15.26 -10.37
CA GLU A 80 24.00 -15.99 -9.59
C GLU A 80 24.29 -15.31 -8.25
N GLN A 81 24.47 -13.98 -8.23
CA GLN A 81 24.67 -13.23 -6.98
C GLN A 81 23.45 -13.24 -6.04
N LEU A 82 22.26 -13.56 -6.56
CA LEU A 82 21.05 -13.76 -5.76
C LEU A 82 20.89 -15.21 -5.30
N GLY A 83 21.86 -16.08 -5.60
CA GLY A 83 21.84 -17.49 -5.26
C GLY A 83 20.98 -18.35 -6.21
N MET A 84 20.63 -17.83 -7.39
CA MET A 84 19.90 -18.57 -8.42
C MET A 84 20.88 -19.24 -9.38
N ALA A 85 20.53 -20.45 -9.80
CA ALA A 85 21.21 -21.10 -10.92
C ALA A 85 20.47 -20.77 -12.23
N THR A 86 21.23 -20.67 -13.32
CA THR A 86 20.69 -20.24 -14.62
C THR A 86 21.21 -21.13 -15.73
N ARG A 87 20.44 -21.18 -16.82
CA ARG A 87 20.86 -21.82 -18.08
C ARG A 87 20.33 -21.00 -19.25
N ALA A 88 21.23 -20.40 -20.01
CA ALA A 88 20.90 -19.73 -21.25
C ALA A 88 20.75 -20.75 -22.38
N LEU A 89 19.68 -20.62 -23.15
CA LEU A 89 19.33 -21.53 -24.23
C LEU A 89 19.00 -20.74 -25.48
N SER A 90 19.43 -21.27 -26.64
CA SER A 90 18.92 -20.87 -27.94
C SER A 90 18.03 -21.99 -28.45
N LEU A 91 16.78 -21.68 -28.81
CA LEU A 91 15.77 -22.69 -29.12
C LEU A 91 14.73 -22.15 -30.12
N GLU A 92 14.07 -23.10 -30.80
CA GLU A 92 12.99 -22.80 -31.70
C GLU A 92 11.64 -22.69 -30.96
N LEU A 93 10.63 -22.18 -31.68
CA LEU A 93 9.31 -21.91 -31.09
C LEU A 93 8.63 -23.17 -30.51
N ASP A 94 8.84 -24.32 -31.13
CA ASP A 94 8.24 -25.60 -30.71
C ASP A 94 8.87 -26.16 -29.44
N GLU A 95 10.11 -25.81 -29.18
CA GLU A 95 10.87 -26.25 -28.02
C GLU A 95 10.50 -25.47 -26.73
N LEU A 96 9.77 -24.35 -26.84
CA LEU A 96 9.28 -23.60 -25.67
C LEU A 96 8.46 -24.44 -24.70
N ARG A 97 7.86 -25.55 -25.15
CA ARG A 97 7.09 -26.48 -24.32
C ARG A 97 7.96 -27.31 -23.37
N VAL A 98 9.24 -27.48 -23.70
CA VAL A 98 10.20 -28.29 -22.91
C VAL A 98 10.87 -27.47 -21.82
N LEU A 99 10.77 -26.13 -21.89
CA LEU A 99 11.38 -25.24 -20.92
C LEU A 99 10.79 -25.39 -19.52
N LYS A 100 11.64 -25.32 -18.51
CA LYS A 100 11.21 -25.19 -17.12
C LYS A 100 10.66 -23.79 -16.87
N THR A 101 9.35 -23.69 -16.71
CA THR A 101 8.68 -22.43 -16.39
C THR A 101 8.60 -22.21 -14.88
N PRO A 102 8.71 -20.95 -14.36
CA PRO A 102 8.88 -19.72 -15.12
C PRO A 102 10.32 -19.49 -15.61
N CYS A 103 10.47 -18.94 -16.83
CA CYS A 103 11.76 -18.59 -17.43
C CYS A 103 11.70 -17.21 -18.11
N ILE A 104 12.86 -16.58 -18.31
CA ILE A 104 12.96 -15.29 -18.99
C ILE A 104 13.15 -15.53 -20.49
N LEU A 105 12.37 -14.82 -21.30
CA LEU A 105 12.51 -14.80 -22.75
C LEU A 105 13.03 -13.45 -23.21
N HIS A 106 13.93 -13.46 -24.19
CA HIS A 106 14.33 -12.27 -24.92
C HIS A 106 13.27 -11.92 -25.96
N TRP A 107 12.79 -10.68 -25.97
CA TRP A 107 11.61 -10.24 -26.67
C TRP A 107 11.90 -9.01 -27.52
N ASP A 108 11.48 -9.04 -28.78
CA ASP A 108 11.58 -7.90 -29.70
C ASP A 108 12.98 -7.21 -29.70
N PHE A 109 14.05 -8.04 -29.63
CA PHE A 109 15.47 -7.65 -29.62
C PHE A 109 15.90 -6.61 -28.55
N SER A 110 14.99 -6.06 -27.78
CA SER A 110 15.26 -4.97 -26.84
C SER A 110 14.60 -5.13 -25.47
N HIS A 111 13.81 -6.20 -25.28
CA HIS A 111 12.99 -6.36 -24.09
C HIS A 111 13.12 -7.77 -23.49
N PHE A 112 12.76 -7.93 -22.22
CA PHE A 112 12.67 -9.22 -21.53
C PHE A 112 11.29 -9.40 -20.93
N VAL A 113 10.76 -10.62 -21.02
CA VAL A 113 9.46 -11.03 -20.47
C VAL A 113 9.60 -12.37 -19.75
N VAL A 114 8.70 -12.70 -18.83
CA VAL A 114 8.67 -13.99 -18.15
C VAL A 114 7.63 -14.89 -18.78
N LEU A 115 8.04 -16.05 -19.27
CA LEU A 115 7.14 -17.13 -19.69
C LEU A 115 6.71 -17.90 -18.44
N VAL A 116 5.41 -17.84 -18.13
CA VAL A 116 4.84 -18.47 -16.93
C VAL A 116 4.28 -19.85 -17.22
N SER A 117 3.62 -20.02 -18.35
CA SER A 117 3.08 -21.31 -18.77
C SER A 117 2.82 -21.38 -20.27
N VAL A 118 2.90 -22.59 -20.79
CA VAL A 118 2.54 -22.94 -22.18
C VAL A 118 1.36 -23.90 -22.15
N LYS A 119 0.21 -23.49 -22.68
CA LYS A 119 -1.00 -24.35 -22.76
C LYS A 119 -1.44 -24.49 -24.22
N ARG A 120 -1.31 -25.71 -24.77
CA ARG A 120 -1.67 -26.06 -26.16
C ARG A 120 -1.17 -25.06 -27.21
N ASN A 121 -1.92 -23.97 -27.43
CA ASN A 121 -1.60 -22.91 -28.41
C ASN A 121 -1.60 -21.50 -27.81
N ARG A 122 -1.56 -21.38 -26.48
CA ARG A 122 -1.55 -20.10 -25.77
C ARG A 122 -0.35 -20.03 -24.82
N TYR A 123 0.36 -18.94 -24.88
CA TYR A 123 1.50 -18.62 -24.01
C TYR A 123 1.06 -17.56 -23.01
N VAL A 124 1.35 -17.81 -21.73
CA VAL A 124 1.09 -16.81 -20.67
C VAL A 124 2.41 -16.13 -20.34
N LEU A 125 2.48 -14.86 -20.66
CA LEU A 125 3.64 -14.01 -20.37
C LEU A 125 3.32 -13.00 -19.29
N HIS A 126 4.27 -12.76 -18.39
CA HIS A 126 4.29 -11.59 -17.54
C HIS A 126 5.29 -10.59 -18.14
N ASP A 127 4.75 -9.51 -18.69
CA ASP A 127 5.50 -8.44 -19.32
C ASP A 127 5.68 -7.30 -18.30
N PRO A 128 6.91 -6.94 -17.93
CA PRO A 128 7.17 -5.84 -17.01
C PRO A 128 6.58 -4.49 -17.43
N ALA A 129 6.41 -4.27 -18.74
CA ALA A 129 5.85 -3.02 -19.26
C ALA A 129 4.33 -3.03 -19.36
N ARG A 130 3.71 -4.21 -19.60
CA ARG A 130 2.29 -4.32 -19.97
C ARG A 130 1.47 -5.20 -19.03
N GLY A 131 2.11 -5.94 -18.10
CA GLY A 131 1.45 -6.86 -17.19
C GLY A 131 1.22 -8.25 -17.79
N ILE A 132 0.15 -8.94 -17.38
CA ILE A 132 -0.16 -10.30 -17.85
C ILE A 132 -0.67 -10.26 -19.29
N ARG A 133 -0.05 -11.07 -20.16
CA ARG A 133 -0.45 -11.20 -21.57
C ARG A 133 -0.71 -12.66 -21.93
N TYR A 134 -1.77 -12.88 -22.68
CA TYR A 134 -2.10 -14.17 -23.27
C TYR A 134 -1.84 -14.08 -24.77
N ILE A 135 -0.84 -14.79 -25.27
CA ILE A 135 -0.30 -14.62 -26.61
C ILE A 135 -0.56 -15.87 -27.46
N SER A 136 -0.92 -15.66 -28.74
CA SER A 136 -1.04 -16.72 -29.72
C SER A 136 0.32 -17.20 -30.22
N ARG A 137 0.35 -18.34 -30.94
CA ARG A 137 1.57 -18.87 -31.57
C ARG A 137 2.12 -17.90 -32.63
N GLU A 138 1.25 -17.22 -33.38
CA GLU A 138 1.64 -16.30 -34.44
C GLU A 138 2.31 -15.04 -33.84
N GLU A 139 1.74 -14.50 -32.78
CA GLU A 139 2.31 -13.36 -32.07
C GLU A 139 3.65 -13.73 -31.39
N MET A 140 3.73 -14.94 -30.82
CA MET A 140 4.96 -15.46 -30.23
C MET A 140 6.07 -15.60 -31.27
N SER A 141 5.75 -16.12 -32.46
CA SER A 141 6.70 -16.24 -33.58
C SER A 141 7.22 -14.90 -34.09
N ARG A 142 6.44 -13.85 -33.96
CA ARG A 142 6.82 -12.51 -34.43
C ARG A 142 7.82 -11.80 -33.51
N TYR A 143 7.71 -12.03 -32.20
CA TYR A 143 8.48 -11.25 -31.21
C TYR A 143 9.53 -12.07 -30.45
N PHE A 144 9.39 -13.38 -30.35
CA PHE A 144 10.39 -14.21 -29.69
C PHE A 144 11.66 -14.32 -30.56
N THR A 145 12.79 -14.01 -29.95
CA THR A 145 14.10 -13.95 -30.65
C THR A 145 14.87 -15.27 -30.68
N GLY A 146 14.28 -16.34 -30.13
CA GLY A 146 14.96 -17.64 -30.04
C GLY A 146 15.83 -17.79 -28.78
N VAL A 147 15.87 -16.80 -27.88
CA VAL A 147 16.74 -16.83 -26.69
C VAL A 147 15.91 -16.89 -25.42
N ALA A 148 16.22 -17.86 -24.56
CA ALA A 148 15.59 -18.03 -23.25
C ALA A 148 16.64 -18.20 -22.14
N LEU A 149 16.31 -17.79 -20.92
CA LEU A 149 17.09 -18.01 -19.72
C LEU A 149 16.21 -18.74 -18.70
N GLU A 150 16.49 -20.00 -18.45
CA GLU A 150 15.92 -20.73 -17.33
C GLU A 150 16.60 -20.29 -16.04
N VAL A 151 15.81 -20.11 -14.98
CA VAL A 151 16.29 -19.62 -13.68
C VAL A 151 15.60 -20.44 -12.58
N TRP A 152 16.40 -21.06 -11.70
CA TRP A 152 15.89 -21.85 -10.57
C TRP A 152 16.77 -21.65 -9.32
N PRO A 153 16.29 -22.02 -8.12
CA PRO A 153 17.08 -21.87 -6.90
C PRO A 153 18.38 -22.70 -6.94
N GLY A 154 19.51 -22.06 -6.74
CA GLY A 154 20.80 -22.71 -6.57
C GLY A 154 21.03 -23.19 -5.12
N SER A 155 22.21 -23.75 -4.83
CA SER A 155 22.58 -24.27 -3.51
C SER A 155 22.64 -23.19 -2.41
N GLU A 156 22.93 -21.96 -2.77
CA GLU A 156 23.03 -20.80 -1.85
C GLU A 156 21.73 -20.00 -1.74
N PHE A 157 20.67 -20.44 -2.41
CA PHE A 157 19.39 -19.73 -2.41
C PHE A 157 18.74 -19.72 -1.02
N GLN A 158 18.49 -18.51 -0.51
CA GLN A 158 17.75 -18.30 0.74
C GLN A 158 16.44 -17.57 0.46
N SER A 159 15.33 -18.12 0.99
CA SER A 159 14.02 -17.47 0.91
C SER A 159 13.99 -16.31 1.90
N GLU A 160 14.22 -15.11 1.42
CA GLU A 160 14.24 -13.86 2.19
C GLU A 160 13.32 -12.82 1.58
N THR A 161 12.85 -11.89 2.41
CA THR A 161 12.14 -10.69 1.94
C THR A 161 13.06 -9.49 2.02
N LEU A 162 13.63 -9.10 0.88
CA LEU A 162 14.51 -7.94 0.74
C LEU A 162 13.70 -6.73 0.24
N GLN A 163 12.98 -6.10 1.17
CA GLN A 163 12.18 -4.90 0.88
C GLN A 163 12.72 -3.70 1.65
N THR A 164 12.85 -2.58 0.97
CA THR A 164 13.13 -1.29 1.61
C THR A 164 11.84 -0.77 2.26
N ARG A 165 11.59 -1.13 3.54
CA ARG A 165 10.45 -0.60 4.27
C ARG A 165 10.70 0.86 4.63
N ILE A 166 9.95 1.76 4.03
CA ILE A 166 9.89 3.15 4.47
C ILE A 166 8.99 3.18 5.70
N SER A 167 9.55 3.56 6.85
CA SER A 167 8.78 3.71 8.08
C SER A 167 7.98 5.02 8.03
N LEU A 168 6.64 4.93 8.08
CA LEU A 168 5.76 6.10 8.19
C LEU A 168 6.12 6.98 9.40
N ARG A 169 6.63 6.36 10.46
CA ARG A 169 7.06 7.06 11.66
C ARG A 169 8.26 7.99 11.40
N SER A 170 9.17 7.61 10.49
CA SER A 170 10.30 8.46 10.11
C SER A 170 9.86 9.68 9.29
N LEU A 171 8.83 9.52 8.45
CA LEU A 171 8.25 10.63 7.67
C LEU A 171 7.56 11.66 8.58
N ILE A 172 6.79 11.20 9.57
CA ILE A 172 6.08 12.08 10.53
C ILE A 172 7.06 12.79 11.45
N ASN A 173 8.11 12.12 11.92
CA ASN A 173 9.11 12.74 12.80
C ASN A 173 9.97 13.80 12.09
N SER A 174 10.02 13.79 10.78
CA SER A 174 10.77 14.76 9.97
C SER A 174 10.10 16.13 9.86
N ILE A 175 8.81 16.26 10.27
CA ILE A 175 8.05 17.50 10.11
C ILE A 175 8.13 18.33 11.39
N TYR A 176 8.66 19.55 11.27
CA TYR A 176 8.78 20.48 12.38
C TYR A 176 7.39 21.03 12.81
N GLY A 177 7.08 21.01 14.09
CA GLY A 177 5.88 21.63 14.65
C GLY A 177 4.58 20.82 14.55
N ILE A 178 4.56 19.66 13.88
CA ILE A 178 3.33 18.85 13.65
C ILE A 178 2.67 18.42 14.96
N LYS A 179 3.43 18.03 15.98
CA LYS A 179 2.91 17.52 17.26
C LYS A 179 2.07 18.55 17.99
N ARG A 180 2.52 19.81 18.02
CA ARG A 180 1.80 20.91 18.70
C ARG A 180 0.51 21.26 17.99
N THR A 181 0.54 21.32 16.65
CA THR A 181 -0.66 21.64 15.85
C THR A 181 -1.67 20.47 15.89
N LEU A 182 -1.20 19.24 15.85
CA LEU A 182 -2.04 18.05 15.99
C LEU A 182 -2.73 18.02 17.37
N ALA A 183 -2.00 18.33 18.44
CA ALA A 183 -2.57 18.42 19.80
C ALA A 183 -3.65 19.50 19.88
N LYS A 184 -3.44 20.69 19.26
CA LYS A 184 -4.47 21.74 19.19
C LYS A 184 -5.74 21.26 18.47
N ILE A 185 -5.60 20.65 17.31
CA ILE A 185 -6.73 20.12 16.53
C ILE A 185 -7.47 19.06 17.36
N PHE A 186 -6.73 18.19 18.03
CA PHE A 186 -7.30 17.17 18.91
C PHE A 186 -8.10 17.79 20.06
N CYS A 187 -7.54 18.75 20.81
CA CYS A 187 -8.24 19.43 21.89
C CYS A 187 -9.52 20.13 21.42
N LEU A 188 -9.44 20.85 20.28
CA LEU A 188 -10.62 21.53 19.71
C LEU A 188 -11.69 20.52 19.29
N SER A 189 -11.29 19.36 18.74
CA SER A 189 -12.21 18.30 18.36
C SER A 189 -12.90 17.68 19.59
N VAL A 190 -12.17 17.43 20.67
CA VAL A 190 -12.76 16.93 21.93
C VAL A 190 -13.81 17.91 22.48
N VAL A 191 -13.56 19.22 22.39
CA VAL A 191 -14.56 20.23 22.81
C VAL A 191 -15.82 20.14 21.92
N ILE A 192 -15.65 20.01 20.60
CA ILE A 192 -16.77 19.86 19.67
C ILE A 192 -17.57 18.60 20.00
N GLU A 193 -16.91 17.47 20.27
CA GLU A 193 -17.56 16.21 20.61
C GLU A 193 -18.31 16.30 21.95
N ALA A 194 -17.73 16.97 22.96
CA ALA A 194 -18.42 17.22 24.22
C ALA A 194 -19.72 18.03 24.01
N ILE A 195 -19.68 19.06 23.17
CA ILE A 195 -20.89 19.83 22.83
C ILE A 195 -21.89 18.96 22.06
N ASN A 196 -21.44 18.12 21.12
CA ASN A 196 -22.31 17.21 20.38
C ASN A 196 -23.07 16.23 21.29
N LEU A 197 -22.40 15.72 22.34
CA LEU A 197 -23.01 14.84 23.34
C LEU A 197 -23.98 15.58 24.27
N LEU A 198 -23.75 16.88 24.49
CA LEU A 198 -24.60 17.70 25.36
C LEU A 198 -25.91 18.11 24.69
N MET A 199 -25.92 18.26 23.36
CA MET A 199 -27.09 18.71 22.61
C MET A 199 -28.33 17.80 22.76
N PRO A 200 -28.25 16.45 22.66
CA PRO A 200 -29.38 15.55 22.90
C PRO A 200 -29.92 15.66 24.32
N VAL A 201 -29.04 15.83 25.32
CA VAL A 201 -29.44 16.00 26.74
C VAL A 201 -30.24 17.29 26.92
N GLY A 202 -29.80 18.39 26.32
CA GLY A 202 -30.53 19.64 26.34
C GLY A 202 -31.92 19.54 25.69
N THR A 203 -32.01 18.84 24.56
CA THR A 203 -33.29 18.57 23.86
C THR A 203 -34.20 17.72 24.71
N GLN A 204 -33.68 16.69 25.37
CA GLN A 204 -34.42 15.84 26.30
C GLN A 204 -34.99 16.66 27.46
N LEU A 205 -34.20 17.53 28.08
CA LEU A 205 -34.65 18.41 29.18
C LEU A 205 -35.82 19.29 28.78
N VAL A 206 -35.84 19.79 27.53
CA VAL A 206 -36.96 20.57 27.01
C VAL A 206 -38.20 19.69 26.89
N MET A 207 -38.11 18.47 26.32
CA MET A 207 -39.20 17.58 26.09
C MET A 207 -39.81 17.01 27.39
N ASP A 208 -38.98 16.66 28.36
CA ASP A 208 -39.38 15.95 29.57
C ASP A 208 -39.82 16.92 30.70
N HIS A 209 -39.28 18.12 30.74
CA HIS A 209 -39.50 19.05 31.88
C HIS A 209 -40.15 20.38 31.46
N ALA A 210 -39.60 21.04 30.43
CA ALA A 210 -40.08 22.41 30.10
C ALA A 210 -41.47 22.39 29.44
N ILE A 211 -41.73 21.48 28.52
CA ILE A 211 -43.00 21.39 27.79
C ILE A 211 -44.13 20.91 28.72
N PRO A 212 -43.98 19.78 29.47
CA PRO A 212 -45.09 19.29 30.32
C PRO A 212 -45.39 20.25 31.48
N ALA A 213 -44.42 20.97 32.03
CA ALA A 213 -44.62 21.92 33.09
C ALA A 213 -45.23 23.26 32.62
N GLY A 214 -45.23 23.55 31.32
CA GLY A 214 -45.66 24.83 30.76
C GLY A 214 -44.83 26.00 31.19
N ASP A 215 -43.64 25.77 31.76
CA ASP A 215 -42.73 26.78 32.29
C ASP A 215 -41.94 27.46 31.17
N ARG A 216 -42.42 28.66 30.82
CA ARG A 216 -41.78 29.53 29.80
C ARG A 216 -40.41 30.03 30.25
N GLY A 217 -40.18 30.19 31.54
CA GLY A 217 -38.86 30.63 32.05
C GLY A 217 -37.80 29.56 31.87
N LEU A 218 -38.12 28.32 32.23
CA LEU A 218 -37.25 27.16 32.02
C LEU A 218 -36.98 26.92 30.53
N LEU A 219 -38.02 27.02 29.68
CA LEU A 219 -37.87 26.86 28.22
C LEU A 219 -36.90 27.90 27.61
N THR A 220 -37.05 29.19 28.00
CA THR A 220 -36.19 30.25 27.50
C THR A 220 -34.75 30.08 27.97
N LEU A 221 -34.55 29.65 29.23
CA LEU A 221 -33.20 29.39 29.76
C LEU A 221 -32.47 28.25 28.99
N ILE A 222 -33.14 27.11 28.80
CA ILE A 222 -32.57 25.97 28.09
C ILE A 222 -32.32 26.34 26.63
N SER A 223 -33.25 27.02 25.96
CA SER A 223 -33.08 27.47 24.57
C SER A 223 -31.92 28.42 24.40
N ALA A 224 -31.71 29.37 25.34
CA ALA A 224 -30.58 30.29 25.38
C ALA A 224 -29.27 29.52 25.57
N ALA A 225 -29.23 28.53 26.46
CA ALA A 225 -28.06 27.67 26.67
C ALA A 225 -27.71 26.85 25.42
N LEU A 226 -28.71 26.24 24.78
CA LEU A 226 -28.49 25.51 23.53
C LEU A 226 -27.97 26.42 22.40
N MET A 227 -28.55 27.62 22.27
CA MET A 227 -28.06 28.63 21.31
C MET A 227 -26.59 29.02 21.61
N PHE A 228 -26.23 29.23 22.87
CA PHE A 228 -24.84 29.48 23.25
C PHE A 228 -23.91 28.33 22.86
N PHE A 229 -24.29 27.07 23.10
CA PHE A 229 -23.48 25.90 22.69
C PHE A 229 -23.37 25.77 21.18
N ILE A 230 -24.42 26.09 20.42
CA ILE A 230 -24.36 26.11 18.95
C ILE A 230 -23.34 27.16 18.47
N LEU A 231 -23.38 28.34 18.99
CA LEU A 231 -22.45 29.41 18.64
C LEU A 231 -21.00 29.05 19.05
N LEU A 232 -20.82 28.49 20.25
CA LEU A 232 -19.51 28.03 20.72
C LEU A 232 -18.97 26.88 19.80
N LYS A 233 -19.84 25.95 19.43
CA LYS A 233 -19.51 24.87 18.47
C LYS A 233 -19.09 25.46 17.12
N ALA A 234 -19.82 26.42 16.57
CA ALA A 234 -19.50 27.07 15.32
C ALA A 234 -18.12 27.78 15.37
N ALA A 235 -17.87 28.54 16.42
CA ALA A 235 -16.58 29.22 16.63
C ALA A 235 -15.42 28.21 16.76
N THR A 236 -15.60 27.18 17.59
CA THR A 236 -14.58 26.13 17.78
C THR A 236 -14.32 25.33 16.49
N SER A 237 -15.39 25.03 15.74
CA SER A 237 -15.28 24.34 14.43
C SER A 237 -14.52 25.15 13.41
N THR A 238 -14.77 26.48 13.33
CA THR A 238 -14.04 27.40 12.46
C THR A 238 -12.55 27.46 12.84
N LEU A 239 -12.24 27.53 14.14
CA LEU A 239 -10.87 27.54 14.62
C LEU A 239 -10.15 26.22 14.33
N ARG A 240 -10.86 25.09 14.46
CA ARG A 240 -10.35 23.77 14.08
C ARG A 240 -10.06 23.68 12.58
N ALA A 241 -11.00 24.13 11.74
CA ALA A 241 -10.85 24.14 10.29
C ALA A 241 -9.64 24.99 9.87
N TRP A 242 -9.47 26.18 10.45
CA TRP A 242 -8.31 27.02 10.23
C TRP A 242 -7.01 26.34 10.62
N SER A 243 -6.96 25.75 11.82
CA SER A 243 -5.76 25.04 12.31
C SER A 243 -5.41 23.84 11.42
N SER A 244 -6.42 23.12 10.91
CA SER A 244 -6.25 22.00 9.96
C SER A 244 -5.71 22.48 8.60
N LEU A 245 -6.23 23.61 8.09
CA LEU A 245 -5.76 24.23 6.86
C LEU A 245 -4.29 24.63 6.95
N VAL A 246 -3.91 25.34 8.03
CA VAL A 246 -2.52 25.74 8.28
C VAL A 246 -1.61 24.53 8.38
N MET A 247 -2.02 23.48 9.11
CA MET A 247 -1.24 22.23 9.21
C MET A 247 -1.07 21.58 7.85
N SER A 248 -2.14 21.45 7.07
CA SER A 248 -2.13 20.86 5.73
C SER A 248 -1.18 21.61 4.80
N THR A 249 -1.22 22.94 4.83
CA THR A 249 -0.34 23.79 4.00
C THR A 249 1.13 23.65 4.42
N LEU A 250 1.42 23.65 5.71
CA LEU A 250 2.79 23.48 6.22
C LEU A 250 3.39 22.12 5.82
N ILE A 251 2.63 21.05 5.96
CA ILE A 251 3.05 19.72 5.55
C ILE A 251 3.33 19.70 4.04
N ASN A 252 2.42 20.29 3.25
CA ASN A 252 2.55 20.35 1.80
C ASN A 252 3.85 21.05 1.39
N VAL A 253 4.08 22.25 1.89
CA VAL A 253 5.28 23.02 1.57
C VAL A 253 6.55 22.27 1.98
N GLN A 254 6.59 21.71 3.20
CA GLN A 254 7.78 20.99 3.67
C GLN A 254 8.06 19.72 2.85
N TRP A 255 7.03 18.96 2.50
CA TRP A 255 7.21 17.74 1.71
C TRP A 255 7.57 18.01 0.25
N GLN A 256 6.88 18.97 -0.38
CA GLN A 256 7.18 19.33 -1.77
C GLN A 256 8.56 19.97 -1.89
N SER A 257 8.91 20.89 -0.99
CA SER A 257 10.25 21.49 -0.98
C SER A 257 11.34 20.45 -0.71
N GLY A 258 11.11 19.53 0.23
CA GLY A 258 12.06 18.45 0.52
C GLY A 258 12.26 17.50 -0.67
N LEU A 259 11.18 17.15 -1.37
CA LEU A 259 11.26 16.34 -2.58
C LEU A 259 11.99 17.09 -3.69
N PHE A 260 11.68 18.38 -3.88
CA PHE A 260 12.32 19.22 -4.90
C PHE A 260 13.82 19.40 -4.63
N ASP A 261 14.22 19.70 -3.39
CA ASP A 261 15.64 19.79 -3.00
C ASP A 261 16.35 18.45 -3.23
N HIS A 262 15.71 17.34 -2.92
CA HIS A 262 16.26 16.01 -3.21
C HIS A 262 16.46 15.79 -4.71
N LEU A 263 15.49 16.16 -5.53
CA LEU A 263 15.58 16.03 -7.00
C LEU A 263 16.73 16.87 -7.55
N LEU A 264 16.90 18.11 -7.08
CA LEU A 264 17.99 18.99 -7.52
C LEU A 264 19.40 18.43 -7.22
N ARG A 265 19.51 17.59 -6.20
CA ARG A 265 20.78 16.92 -5.83
C ARG A 265 21.06 15.65 -6.61
N LEU A 266 20.12 15.18 -7.43
CA LEU A 266 20.32 13.96 -8.20
C LEU A 266 21.15 14.22 -9.45
N PRO A 267 22.00 13.26 -9.88
CA PRO A 267 22.81 13.39 -11.08
C PRO A 267 21.95 13.44 -12.35
N LEU A 268 22.42 14.10 -13.39
CA LEU A 268 21.73 14.25 -14.68
C LEU A 268 21.27 12.90 -15.26
N ALA A 269 22.09 11.86 -15.12
CA ALA A 269 21.78 10.50 -15.57
C ALA A 269 20.46 9.93 -14.96
N PHE A 270 20.00 10.45 -13.82
CA PHE A 270 18.70 10.08 -13.24
C PHE A 270 17.54 10.59 -14.08
N PHE A 271 17.64 11.82 -14.59
CA PHE A 271 16.60 12.47 -15.41
C PHE A 271 16.56 11.91 -16.83
N GLU A 272 17.72 11.58 -17.42
CA GLU A 272 17.79 10.97 -18.74
C GLU A 272 17.12 9.61 -18.84
N ARG A 273 17.04 8.87 -17.72
CA ARG A 273 16.44 7.53 -17.66
C ARG A 273 14.93 7.53 -17.37
N ARG A 274 14.33 8.68 -17.03
CA ARG A 274 12.93 8.78 -16.58
C ARG A 274 12.11 9.71 -17.44
N LYS A 275 10.86 9.34 -17.62
CA LYS A 275 9.87 10.23 -18.24
C LYS A 275 9.44 11.30 -17.23
N LEU A 276 9.21 12.52 -17.71
CA LEU A 276 8.74 13.64 -16.88
C LEU A 276 7.45 13.28 -16.13
N GLY A 277 6.55 12.52 -16.76
CA GLY A 277 5.30 12.05 -16.15
C GLY A 277 5.50 11.16 -14.92
N ASP A 278 6.59 10.36 -14.86
CA ASP A 278 6.90 9.53 -13.68
C ASP A 278 7.30 10.40 -12.48
N ILE A 279 7.98 11.51 -12.75
CA ILE A 279 8.36 12.49 -11.71
C ILE A 279 7.10 13.19 -11.20
N GLN A 280 6.24 13.66 -12.10
CA GLN A 280 4.97 14.29 -11.76
C GLN A 280 4.08 13.38 -10.92
N SER A 281 3.92 12.12 -11.29
CA SER A 281 3.14 11.13 -10.55
C SER A 281 3.62 10.95 -9.10
N ARG A 282 4.89 11.18 -8.80
CA ARG A 282 5.40 11.13 -7.42
C ARG A 282 4.98 12.32 -6.59
N PHE A 283 4.88 13.52 -7.19
CA PHE A 283 4.29 14.68 -6.51
C PHE A 283 2.81 14.46 -6.22
N ASP A 284 2.05 13.93 -7.18
CA ASP A 284 0.63 13.62 -7.00
C ASP A 284 0.42 12.55 -5.90
N SER A 285 1.33 11.57 -5.82
CA SER A 285 1.31 10.56 -4.75
C SER A 285 1.56 11.17 -3.36
N LEU A 286 2.44 12.19 -3.24
CA LEU A 286 2.65 12.92 -1.99
C LEU A 286 1.41 13.69 -1.58
N ASP A 287 0.71 14.32 -2.52
CA ASP A 287 -0.54 15.04 -2.25
C ASP A 287 -1.63 14.09 -1.74
N THR A 288 -1.75 12.92 -2.33
CA THR A 288 -2.67 11.87 -1.87
C THR A 288 -2.32 11.38 -0.47
N LEU A 289 -1.05 11.12 -0.19
CA LEU A 289 -0.58 10.74 1.16
C LEU A 289 -0.89 11.83 2.17
N ARG A 290 -0.61 13.10 1.85
CA ARG A 290 -0.92 14.24 2.69
C ARG A 290 -2.40 14.31 3.03
N ALA A 291 -3.27 14.28 2.01
CA ALA A 291 -4.71 14.32 2.20
C ALA A 291 -5.21 13.19 3.09
N THR A 292 -4.68 11.98 2.90
CA THR A 292 -5.01 10.83 3.73
C THR A 292 -4.61 11.05 5.19
N PHE A 293 -3.39 11.55 5.45
CA PHE A 293 -2.93 11.78 6.82
C PHE A 293 -3.65 12.93 7.51
N THR A 294 -3.87 14.06 6.82
CA THR A 294 -4.42 15.26 7.45
C THR A 294 -5.93 15.21 7.64
N THR A 295 -6.65 14.56 6.73
CA THR A 295 -8.12 14.50 6.80
C THR A 295 -8.63 13.15 7.28
N SER A 296 -8.19 12.06 6.66
CA SER A 296 -8.79 10.75 6.92
C SER A 296 -8.38 10.16 8.27
N VAL A 297 -7.10 10.24 8.65
CA VAL A 297 -6.64 9.66 9.92
C VAL A 297 -7.17 10.44 11.11
N ILE A 298 -7.11 11.79 11.05
CA ILE A 298 -7.64 12.63 12.12
C ILE A 298 -9.16 12.49 12.22
N GLY A 299 -9.87 12.49 11.08
CA GLY A 299 -11.30 12.26 11.03
C GLY A 299 -11.66 10.92 11.67
N PHE A 300 -11.00 9.83 11.27
CA PHE A 300 -11.24 8.49 11.82
C PHE A 300 -11.08 8.42 13.35
N ILE A 301 -10.04 9.06 13.90
CA ILE A 301 -9.84 9.10 15.36
C ILE A 301 -11.00 9.85 16.04
N MET A 302 -11.43 10.98 15.48
CA MET A 302 -12.52 11.78 16.03
C MET A 302 -13.86 11.06 15.95
N ASP A 303 -14.18 10.48 14.79
CA ASP A 303 -15.39 9.68 14.59
C ASP A 303 -15.44 8.48 15.54
N SER A 304 -14.28 7.84 15.81
CA SER A 304 -14.18 6.76 16.78
C SER A 304 -14.50 7.21 18.20
N ILE A 305 -14.00 8.37 18.62
CA ILE A 305 -14.32 8.95 19.95
C ILE A 305 -15.82 9.28 20.03
N MET A 306 -16.38 9.88 18.99
CA MET A 306 -17.80 10.18 18.91
C MET A 306 -18.65 8.91 19.02
N VAL A 307 -18.32 7.87 18.26
CA VAL A 307 -19.06 6.59 18.31
C VAL A 307 -19.02 6.00 19.71
N VAL A 308 -17.87 6.00 20.38
CA VAL A 308 -17.76 5.53 21.77
C VAL A 308 -18.63 6.38 22.71
N GLY A 309 -18.58 7.72 22.59
CA GLY A 309 -19.39 8.63 23.39
C GLY A 309 -20.89 8.42 23.21
N VAL A 310 -21.34 8.29 21.95
CA VAL A 310 -22.74 8.00 21.64
C VAL A 310 -23.17 6.62 22.15
N CYS A 311 -22.32 5.59 21.99
CA CYS A 311 -22.59 4.25 22.53
C CYS A 311 -22.77 4.27 24.05
N VAL A 312 -21.89 4.96 24.78
CA VAL A 312 -22.01 5.12 26.24
C VAL A 312 -23.31 5.82 26.61
N MET A 313 -23.65 6.91 25.92
CA MET A 313 -24.90 7.63 26.14
C MET A 313 -26.13 6.77 25.86
N MET A 314 -26.12 5.99 24.76
CA MET A 314 -27.19 5.05 24.44
C MET A 314 -27.34 3.93 25.50
N LEU A 315 -26.25 3.46 26.09
CA LEU A 315 -26.29 2.46 27.17
C LEU A 315 -26.92 3.04 28.44
N LEU A 316 -26.67 4.32 28.75
CA LEU A 316 -27.19 4.99 29.93
C LEU A 316 -28.68 5.34 29.80
N TYR A 317 -29.12 5.76 28.61
CA TYR A 317 -30.48 6.28 28.38
C TYR A 317 -31.39 5.37 27.57
N GLY A 318 -30.85 4.51 26.70
CA GLY A 318 -31.60 3.78 25.66
C GLY A 318 -32.15 2.42 26.08
N GLY A 319 -31.73 1.86 27.26
CA GLY A 319 -32.21 0.56 27.71
C GLY A 319 -32.18 -0.55 26.64
N TYR A 320 -33.27 -1.23 26.40
CA TYR A 320 -33.36 -2.30 25.40
C TYR A 320 -33.17 -1.84 23.95
N LEU A 321 -33.49 -0.59 23.62
CA LEU A 321 -33.29 -0.03 22.27
C LEU A 321 -31.83 -0.01 21.86
N THR A 322 -30.91 0.16 22.79
CA THR A 322 -29.48 0.13 22.54
C THR A 322 -29.02 -1.21 21.94
N TRP A 323 -29.53 -2.32 22.45
CA TRP A 323 -29.19 -3.65 21.93
C TRP A 323 -29.68 -3.89 20.51
N ILE A 324 -30.86 -3.36 20.18
CA ILE A 324 -31.41 -3.41 18.81
C ILE A 324 -30.51 -2.66 17.84
N VAL A 325 -30.10 -1.43 18.20
CA VAL A 325 -29.22 -0.62 17.36
C VAL A 325 -27.85 -1.27 17.18
N LEU A 326 -27.26 -1.80 18.25
CA LEU A 326 -25.98 -2.50 18.18
C LEU A 326 -26.07 -3.75 17.29
N CYS A 327 -27.16 -4.51 17.36
CA CYS A 327 -27.38 -5.67 16.51
C CYS A 327 -27.42 -5.26 15.02
N PHE A 328 -28.24 -4.27 14.65
CA PHE A 328 -28.31 -3.78 13.27
C PHE A 328 -27.02 -3.19 12.78
N THR A 329 -26.29 -2.44 13.61
CA THR A 329 -24.98 -1.89 13.27
C THR A 329 -23.97 -3.00 13.01
N THR A 330 -23.95 -4.05 13.83
CA THR A 330 -23.07 -5.21 13.65
C THR A 330 -23.39 -5.96 12.36
N ILE A 331 -24.69 -6.18 12.06
CA ILE A 331 -25.14 -6.78 10.79
C ILE A 331 -24.67 -5.93 9.60
N TYR A 332 -24.86 -4.61 9.67
CA TYR A 332 -24.42 -3.69 8.61
C TYR A 332 -22.91 -3.78 8.36
N ILE A 333 -22.11 -3.76 9.43
CA ILE A 333 -20.65 -3.89 9.32
C ILE A 333 -20.28 -5.25 8.70
N PHE A 334 -20.94 -6.33 9.12
CA PHE A 334 -20.70 -7.66 8.59
C PHE A 334 -21.01 -7.74 7.08
N ILE A 335 -22.17 -7.25 6.65
CA ILE A 335 -22.55 -7.20 5.24
C ILE A 335 -21.52 -6.41 4.44
N ARG A 336 -21.10 -5.26 4.96
CA ARG A 336 -20.09 -4.42 4.28
C ARG A 336 -18.73 -5.10 4.15
N LEU A 337 -18.27 -5.83 5.17
CA LEU A 337 -17.01 -6.59 5.13
C LEU A 337 -17.07 -7.73 4.10
N VAL A 338 -18.19 -8.47 4.06
CA VAL A 338 -18.38 -9.55 3.08
C VAL A 338 -18.45 -9.00 1.65
N THR A 339 -19.14 -7.89 1.45
CA THR A 339 -19.32 -7.28 0.13
C THR A 339 -18.03 -6.61 -0.36
N TYR A 340 -17.20 -6.08 0.55
CA TYR A 340 -15.94 -5.41 0.20
C TYR A 340 -14.96 -6.31 -0.55
N GLY A 341 -14.96 -7.63 -0.24
CA GLY A 341 -14.15 -8.62 -0.96
C GLY A 341 -14.51 -8.79 -2.44
N ASN A 342 -15.75 -8.49 -2.82
CA ASN A 342 -16.24 -8.64 -4.20
C ASN A 342 -16.01 -7.39 -5.07
N TYR A 343 -15.71 -6.23 -4.45
CA TYR A 343 -15.48 -4.96 -5.17
C TYR A 343 -13.99 -4.67 -5.42
N ARG A 344 -13.09 -5.58 -5.07
CA ARG A 344 -11.65 -5.50 -5.29
C ARG A 344 -11.22 -6.49 -6.36
#